data_d7375d16dbafb132572a13746063c536
#
_entry.id   d7375d16dbafb132572a13746063c536
#
_cell.length_a   1.000
_cell.length_b   1.000
_cell.length_c   1.000
_cell.angle_alpha   90.00
_cell.angle_beta   90.00
_cell.angle_gamma   90.00
#
_symmetry.space_group_name_H-M   'P 1'
#
loop_
_entity.id
_entity.type
_entity.pdbx_description
1 polymer ?
#
loop_
_entity_poly.entity_id
_entity_poly.type
_entity_poly.pdbx_seq_one_letter_code
_entity_poly.pdbx_strand_id
1 'polypeptide(L)'
;MQSARMKRLFGTSGNCFDVAIDHGMFNELSFLNGMENMHNAISIVAAAAPDAIQLAPGTAPILQAIPGKARPALVLRTDIANVYGNPLPQKLFSMIIEDAVEQAIMLDAACVVVNLLMLPNQPELHEACLKNINILKRTCEKVGMPLMVEPLVMQDNAKAGGGYMVDGNITKILSLVR
;
A
#
# COMPACT_ATOMS: atom_id res chain seq x y z
N MET A 1 21.65 -6.71 -2.13
CA MET A 1 20.41 -7.16 -2.81
C MET A 1 19.37 -6.04 -2.87
N GLN A 2 19.12 -5.32 -1.79
CA GLN A 2 18.17 -4.20 -1.75
C GLN A 2 18.41 -3.14 -2.85
N SER A 3 19.67 -2.82 -3.15
CA SER A 3 20.00 -1.82 -4.19
C SER A 3 19.55 -2.21 -5.61
N ALA A 4 19.53 -3.50 -5.96
CA ALA A 4 19.07 -3.95 -7.26
C ALA A 4 17.56 -3.77 -7.45
N ARG A 5 16.77 -4.03 -6.40
CA ARG A 5 15.33 -3.80 -6.41
C ARG A 5 15.00 -2.31 -6.42
N MET A 6 15.71 -1.50 -5.62
CA MET A 6 15.55 -0.05 -5.62
C MET A 6 15.80 0.59 -6.99
N LYS A 7 16.74 0.07 -7.77
CA LYS A 7 17.01 0.54 -9.14
C LYS A 7 15.89 0.23 -10.14
N ARG A 8 14.96 -0.65 -9.80
CA ARG A 8 13.75 -0.90 -10.59
C ARG A 8 12.65 0.13 -10.31
N LEU A 9 12.71 0.79 -9.14
CA LEU A 9 11.76 1.82 -8.71
C LEU A 9 12.25 3.22 -9.10
N PHE A 10 13.53 3.49 -8.87
CA PHE A 10 14.11 4.81 -9.09
C PHE A 10 14.96 4.82 -10.36
N GLY A 11 14.58 5.64 -11.32
CA GLY A 11 15.35 5.89 -12.52
C GLY A 11 16.60 6.74 -12.26
N THR A 12 17.28 7.17 -13.33
CA THR A 12 18.48 8.00 -13.25
C THR A 12 18.22 9.38 -12.62
N SER A 13 16.98 9.86 -12.66
CA SER A 13 16.55 11.10 -11.99
C SER A 13 16.51 11.00 -10.46
N GLY A 14 16.54 9.78 -9.90
CA GLY A 14 16.35 9.56 -8.48
C GLY A 14 14.90 9.69 -8.00
N ASN A 15 13.94 9.87 -8.92
CA ASN A 15 12.52 9.93 -8.64
C ASN A 15 11.83 8.61 -8.98
N CYS A 16 10.68 8.35 -8.36
CA CYS A 16 9.80 7.24 -8.65
C CYS A 16 8.36 7.75 -8.72
N PHE A 17 7.67 7.45 -9.81
CA PHE A 17 6.23 7.66 -9.92
C PHE A 17 5.53 6.32 -9.75
N ASP A 18 5.00 6.09 -8.55
CA ASP A 18 4.24 4.90 -8.18
C ASP A 18 2.73 5.21 -8.20
N VAL A 19 1.95 4.39 -8.90
CA VAL A 19 0.49 4.54 -9.00
C VAL A 19 -0.19 3.47 -8.17
N ALA A 20 -0.83 3.86 -7.07
CA ALA A 20 -1.56 2.95 -6.20
C ALA A 20 -2.98 2.69 -6.72
N ILE A 21 -3.32 1.43 -6.95
CA ILE A 21 -4.67 0.95 -7.28
C ILE A 21 -5.03 -0.29 -6.45
N ASP A 22 -4.54 -0.37 -5.24
CA ASP A 22 -4.74 -1.46 -4.27
C ASP A 22 -5.83 -1.15 -3.21
N HIS A 23 -6.66 -0.14 -3.45
CA HIS A 23 -7.60 0.43 -2.48
C HIS A 23 -8.63 -0.55 -1.92
N GLY A 24 -8.85 -1.70 -2.55
CA GLY A 24 -9.68 -2.78 -2.01
C GLY A 24 -9.23 -3.31 -0.63
N MET A 25 -7.99 -3.03 -0.25
CA MET A 25 -7.46 -3.38 1.08
C MET A 25 -8.19 -2.71 2.24
N PHE A 26 -8.89 -1.61 2.00
CA PHE A 26 -9.62 -0.86 3.03
C PHE A 26 -11.05 -1.33 3.26
N ASN A 27 -11.53 -2.35 2.52
CA ASN A 27 -12.91 -2.83 2.60
C ASN A 27 -13.97 -1.73 2.40
N GLU A 28 -13.68 -0.73 1.58
CA GLU A 28 -14.57 0.39 1.26
C GLU A 28 -14.86 0.41 -0.24
N LEU A 29 -16.11 0.07 -0.61
CA LEU A 29 -16.53 -0.08 -2.01
C LEU A 29 -16.39 1.21 -2.83
N SER A 30 -16.60 2.37 -2.21
CA SER A 30 -16.51 3.66 -2.91
C SER A 30 -15.12 3.93 -3.48
N PHE A 31 -14.08 3.32 -2.91
CA PHE A 31 -12.71 3.44 -3.40
C PHE A 31 -12.45 2.66 -4.69
N LEU A 32 -13.37 1.77 -5.07
CA LEU A 32 -13.25 0.98 -6.29
C LEU A 32 -14.01 1.58 -7.48
N ASN A 33 -14.67 2.71 -7.30
CA ASN A 33 -15.43 3.37 -8.35
C ASN A 33 -14.54 3.70 -9.55
N GLY A 34 -14.87 3.15 -10.72
CA GLY A 34 -14.10 3.28 -11.95
C GLY A 34 -12.95 2.28 -12.08
N MET A 35 -12.71 1.44 -11.08
CA MET A 35 -11.68 0.38 -11.06
C MET A 35 -12.28 -1.02 -10.87
N GLU A 36 -13.58 -1.19 -11.02
CA GLU A 36 -14.28 -2.46 -10.78
C GLU A 36 -13.75 -3.59 -11.67
N ASN A 37 -13.26 -3.25 -12.86
CA ASN A 37 -12.55 -4.16 -13.73
C ASN A 37 -11.03 -3.95 -13.58
N MET A 38 -10.40 -4.69 -12.67
CA MET A 38 -8.97 -4.57 -12.39
C MET A 38 -8.07 -4.91 -13.59
N HIS A 39 -8.49 -5.84 -14.49
CA HIS A 39 -7.73 -6.11 -15.72
C HIS A 39 -7.63 -4.86 -16.59
N ASN A 40 -8.75 -4.16 -16.76
CA ASN A 40 -8.77 -2.92 -17.54
C ASN A 40 -8.01 -1.80 -16.87
N ALA A 41 -8.22 -1.60 -15.55
CA ALA A 41 -7.55 -0.56 -14.78
C ALA A 41 -6.01 -0.74 -14.82
N ILE A 42 -5.51 -1.95 -14.57
CA ILE A 42 -4.06 -2.25 -14.62
C ILE A 42 -3.51 -2.03 -16.03
N SER A 43 -4.24 -2.45 -17.07
CA SER A 43 -3.79 -2.27 -18.45
C SER A 43 -3.66 -0.79 -18.84
N ILE A 44 -4.63 0.04 -18.45
CA ILE A 44 -4.61 1.50 -18.70
C ILE A 44 -3.46 2.16 -17.95
N VAL A 45 -3.29 1.85 -16.67
CA VAL A 45 -2.21 2.43 -15.86
C VAL A 45 -0.85 1.98 -16.38
N ALA A 46 -0.69 0.70 -16.71
CA ALA A 46 0.56 0.19 -17.27
C ALA A 46 0.93 0.83 -18.62
N ALA A 47 -0.07 1.12 -19.48
CA ALA A 47 0.11 1.82 -20.74
C ALA A 47 0.59 3.28 -20.56
N ALA A 48 0.29 3.91 -19.42
CA ALA A 48 0.80 5.23 -19.07
C ALA A 48 2.28 5.20 -18.60
N ALA A 49 2.86 4.00 -18.47
CA ALA A 49 4.27 3.76 -18.16
C ALA A 49 4.77 4.46 -16.88
N PRO A 50 4.10 4.35 -15.73
CA PRO A 50 4.67 4.78 -14.46
C PRO A 50 5.90 3.92 -14.11
N ASP A 51 6.71 4.38 -13.18
CA ASP A 51 7.86 3.57 -12.70
C ASP A 51 7.40 2.33 -11.95
N ALA A 52 6.31 2.44 -11.18
CA ALA A 52 5.73 1.34 -10.43
C ALA A 52 4.19 1.39 -10.38
N ILE A 53 3.59 0.24 -10.10
CA ILE A 53 2.16 0.11 -9.78
C ILE A 53 2.01 -0.66 -8.48
N GLN A 54 1.25 -0.07 -7.54
CA GLN A 54 0.95 -0.66 -6.24
C GLN A 54 -0.34 -1.48 -6.31
N LEU A 55 -0.24 -2.77 -5.99
CA LEU A 55 -1.31 -3.74 -6.12
C LEU A 55 -1.44 -4.64 -4.89
N ALA A 56 -2.66 -5.12 -4.66
CA ALA A 56 -2.90 -6.22 -3.73
C ALA A 56 -2.45 -7.56 -4.34
N PRO A 57 -2.11 -8.59 -3.53
CA PRO A 57 -1.64 -9.89 -4.02
C PRO A 57 -2.59 -10.57 -5.03
N GLY A 58 -3.89 -10.43 -4.83
CA GLY A 58 -4.90 -11.04 -5.74
C GLY A 58 -4.94 -10.43 -7.14
N THR A 59 -4.47 -9.20 -7.32
CA THR A 59 -4.47 -8.48 -8.62
C THR A 59 -3.07 -8.36 -9.23
N ALA A 60 -2.02 -8.52 -8.45
CA ALA A 60 -0.64 -8.44 -8.91
C ALA A 60 -0.29 -9.38 -10.08
N PRO A 61 -0.81 -10.63 -10.16
CA PRO A 61 -0.58 -11.50 -11.32
C PRO A 61 -1.01 -10.91 -12.66
N ILE A 62 -2.01 -10.01 -12.67
CA ILE A 62 -2.46 -9.33 -13.90
C ILE A 62 -1.35 -8.45 -14.46
N LEU A 63 -0.69 -7.66 -13.62
CA LEU A 63 0.47 -6.86 -14.03
C LEU A 63 1.61 -7.76 -14.50
N GLN A 64 1.88 -8.83 -13.77
CA GLN A 64 3.00 -9.72 -14.09
C GLN A 64 2.80 -10.54 -15.38
N ALA A 65 1.55 -10.69 -15.83
CA ALA A 65 1.24 -11.30 -17.11
C ALA A 65 1.49 -10.37 -18.34
N ILE A 66 1.67 -9.07 -18.13
CA ILE A 66 1.98 -8.13 -19.23
C ILE A 66 3.38 -8.43 -19.77
N PRO A 67 3.52 -8.77 -21.06
CA PRO A 67 4.81 -9.10 -21.65
C PRO A 67 5.69 -7.86 -21.83
N GLY A 68 7.00 -8.07 -21.87
CA GLY A 68 7.96 -7.04 -22.24
C GLY A 68 8.80 -6.51 -21.06
N LYS A 69 9.88 -5.83 -21.43
CA LYS A 69 10.87 -5.29 -20.47
C LYS A 69 10.47 -3.92 -19.89
N ALA A 70 9.53 -3.23 -20.55
CA ALA A 70 9.07 -1.89 -20.17
C ALA A 70 7.88 -1.93 -19.17
N ARG A 71 7.54 -3.12 -18.65
CA ARG A 71 6.47 -3.25 -17.66
C ARG A 71 6.85 -2.48 -16.39
N PRO A 72 5.91 -1.70 -15.80
CA PRO A 72 6.12 -1.04 -14.52
C PRO A 72 6.54 -2.03 -13.42
N ALA A 73 7.33 -1.59 -12.47
CA ALA A 73 7.69 -2.41 -11.32
C ALA A 73 6.47 -2.68 -10.44
N LEU A 74 6.40 -3.85 -9.81
CA LEU A 74 5.36 -4.16 -8.84
C LEU A 74 5.77 -3.67 -7.45
N VAL A 75 4.91 -2.88 -6.81
CA VAL A 75 4.88 -2.63 -5.37
C VAL A 75 3.74 -3.45 -4.80
N LEU A 76 4.03 -4.39 -3.89
CA LEU A 76 3.03 -5.32 -3.38
C LEU A 76 2.52 -4.87 -2.01
N ARG A 77 1.20 -4.71 -1.88
CA ARG A 77 0.51 -4.48 -0.60
C ARG A 77 0.65 -5.70 0.31
N THR A 78 1.02 -5.47 1.56
CA THR A 78 1.28 -6.53 2.55
C THR A 78 0.34 -6.52 3.74
N ASP A 79 -0.58 -5.57 3.79
CA ASP A 79 -1.57 -5.47 4.87
C ASP A 79 -2.97 -5.17 4.34
N ILE A 80 -3.94 -5.44 5.19
CA ILE A 80 -5.34 -5.05 5.03
C ILE A 80 -5.79 -4.25 6.23
N ALA A 81 -6.69 -3.29 6.02
CA ALA A 81 -7.23 -2.46 7.08
C ALA A 81 -8.75 -2.29 6.91
N ASN A 82 -9.45 -2.17 8.03
CA ASN A 82 -10.88 -1.89 8.07
C ASN A 82 -11.11 -0.64 8.91
N VAL A 83 -10.97 0.53 8.31
CA VAL A 83 -10.93 1.83 9.01
C VAL A 83 -11.86 2.87 8.40
N TYR A 84 -12.50 2.56 7.29
CA TYR A 84 -13.45 3.43 6.62
C TYR A 84 -14.89 2.93 6.75
N GLY A 85 -15.83 3.77 6.41
CA GLY A 85 -17.27 3.50 6.39
C GLY A 85 -18.07 4.53 7.18
N ASN A 86 -19.33 4.66 6.82
CA ASN A 86 -20.31 5.45 7.55
C ASN A 86 -21.65 4.69 7.55
N PRO A 87 -22.06 4.06 8.69
CA PRO A 87 -21.34 4.05 9.98
C PRO A 87 -20.01 3.30 9.91
N LEU A 88 -19.11 3.62 10.85
CA LEU A 88 -17.85 2.88 10.98
C LEU A 88 -18.08 1.39 11.25
N PRO A 89 -17.18 0.51 10.79
CA PRO A 89 -17.21 -0.90 11.16
C PRO A 89 -17.18 -1.09 12.68
N GLN A 90 -17.85 -2.13 13.16
CA GLN A 90 -17.84 -2.47 14.60
C GLN A 90 -16.43 -2.73 15.14
N LYS A 91 -15.54 -3.24 14.29
CA LYS A 91 -14.15 -3.51 14.65
C LYS A 91 -13.22 -2.85 13.61
N LEU A 92 -12.42 -1.90 14.07
CA LEU A 92 -11.31 -1.38 13.29
C LEU A 92 -10.10 -2.29 13.47
N PHE A 93 -9.38 -2.56 12.39
CA PHE A 93 -8.17 -3.37 12.45
C PHE A 93 -7.19 -3.01 11.32
N SER A 94 -5.93 -3.37 11.54
CA SER A 94 -4.89 -3.51 10.52
C SER A 94 -4.14 -4.81 10.78
N MET A 95 -3.96 -5.64 9.76
CA MET A 95 -3.28 -6.92 9.87
C MET A 95 -2.45 -7.24 8.63
N ILE A 96 -1.37 -7.96 8.82
CA ILE A 96 -0.51 -8.44 7.73
C ILE A 96 -1.20 -9.58 6.98
N ILE A 97 -1.03 -9.59 5.67
CA ILE A 97 -1.35 -10.74 4.81
C ILE A 97 -0.33 -11.84 5.10
N GLU A 98 -0.80 -13.06 5.28
CA GLU A 98 0.08 -14.21 5.55
C GLU A 98 1.11 -14.39 4.43
N ASP A 99 2.35 -14.72 4.79
CA ASP A 99 3.47 -14.94 3.87
C ASP A 99 3.68 -13.82 2.83
N ALA A 100 3.34 -12.57 3.20
CA ALA A 100 3.31 -11.45 2.26
C ALA A 100 4.65 -11.20 1.56
N VAL A 101 5.79 -11.39 2.24
CA VAL A 101 7.12 -11.18 1.65
C VAL A 101 7.49 -12.33 0.70
N GLU A 102 7.11 -13.56 1.04
CA GLU A 102 7.26 -14.74 0.18
C GLU A 102 6.42 -14.58 -1.09
N GLN A 103 5.17 -14.15 -0.95
CA GLN A 103 4.31 -13.81 -2.10
C GLN A 103 4.95 -12.72 -2.96
N ALA A 104 5.53 -11.69 -2.35
CA ALA A 104 6.22 -10.61 -3.09
C ALA A 104 7.42 -11.14 -3.88
N ILE A 105 8.16 -12.10 -3.35
CA ILE A 105 9.28 -12.75 -4.06
C ILE A 105 8.75 -13.55 -5.25
N MET A 106 7.73 -14.38 -5.04
CA MET A 106 7.13 -15.20 -6.10
C MET A 106 6.52 -14.36 -7.23
N LEU A 107 5.98 -13.20 -6.90
CA LEU A 107 5.40 -12.24 -7.84
C LEU A 107 6.42 -11.27 -8.43
N ASP A 108 7.71 -11.44 -8.17
CA ASP A 108 8.78 -10.55 -8.63
C ASP A 108 8.54 -9.06 -8.26
N ALA A 109 8.04 -8.79 -7.06
CA ALA A 109 7.87 -7.43 -6.58
C ALA A 109 9.22 -6.73 -6.38
N ALA A 110 9.28 -5.45 -6.72
CA ALA A 110 10.44 -4.60 -6.47
C ALA A 110 10.44 -4.03 -5.04
N CYS A 111 9.25 -3.91 -4.44
CA CYS A 111 9.05 -3.36 -3.11
C CYS A 111 7.80 -3.98 -2.50
N VAL A 112 7.72 -3.99 -1.18
CA VAL A 112 6.47 -4.23 -0.44
C VAL A 112 6.06 -2.97 0.29
N VAL A 113 4.75 -2.82 0.53
CA VAL A 113 4.19 -1.63 1.18
C VAL A 113 3.26 -2.00 2.31
N VAL A 114 3.28 -1.21 3.38
CA VAL A 114 2.45 -1.38 4.58
C VAL A 114 2.00 -0.04 5.12
N ASN A 115 0.76 0.02 5.66
CA ASN A 115 0.24 1.24 6.27
C ASN A 115 0.82 1.49 7.66
N LEU A 116 0.99 2.78 7.99
CA LEU A 116 1.17 3.31 9.33
C LEU A 116 0.02 4.26 9.64
N LEU A 117 -1.06 3.73 10.19
CA LEU A 117 -2.30 4.45 10.45
C LEU A 117 -2.23 5.19 11.79
N MET A 118 -2.67 6.45 11.82
CA MET A 118 -2.90 7.23 13.03
C MET A 118 -4.29 7.86 12.97
N LEU A 119 -5.22 7.29 13.73
CA LEU A 119 -6.62 7.71 13.82
C LEU A 119 -6.90 8.30 15.22
N PRO A 120 -7.78 9.30 15.33
CA PRO A 120 -8.23 9.81 16.62
C PRO A 120 -8.79 8.68 17.51
N ASN A 121 -8.38 8.66 18.76
CA ASN A 121 -8.84 7.72 19.78
C ASN A 121 -8.68 6.22 19.43
N GLN A 122 -7.74 5.87 18.56
CA GLN A 122 -7.46 4.50 18.12
C GLN A 122 -5.97 4.10 18.34
N PRO A 123 -5.45 4.17 19.59
CA PRO A 123 -4.05 3.85 19.86
C PRO A 123 -3.70 2.38 19.57
N GLU A 124 -4.66 1.46 19.80
CA GLU A 124 -4.47 0.02 19.54
C GLU A 124 -4.27 -0.29 18.05
N LEU A 125 -4.98 0.44 17.18
CA LEU A 125 -4.80 0.32 15.73
C LEU A 125 -3.41 0.80 15.31
N HIS A 126 -2.95 1.91 15.87
CA HIS A 126 -1.59 2.42 15.61
C HIS A 126 -0.53 1.42 16.08
N GLU A 127 -0.70 0.84 17.28
CA GLU A 127 0.17 -0.20 17.80
C GLU A 127 0.19 -1.45 16.90
N ALA A 128 -0.96 -1.86 16.36
CA ALA A 128 -1.05 -2.96 15.41
C ALA A 128 -0.22 -2.67 14.14
N CYS A 129 -0.28 -1.45 13.58
CA CYS A 129 0.53 -1.05 12.43
C CYS A 129 2.04 -1.12 12.75
N LEU A 130 2.46 -0.64 13.93
CA LEU A 130 3.87 -0.73 14.35
C LEU A 130 4.35 -2.19 14.48
N LYS A 131 3.50 -3.08 15.00
CA LYS A 131 3.79 -4.54 15.06
C LYS A 131 3.94 -5.12 13.65
N ASN A 132 3.03 -4.78 12.75
CA ASN A 132 3.07 -5.20 11.35
C ASN A 132 4.38 -4.79 10.68
N ILE A 133 4.77 -3.53 10.81
CA ILE A 133 6.02 -2.98 10.25
C ILE A 133 7.23 -3.74 10.80
N ASN A 134 7.29 -3.98 12.11
CA ASN A 134 8.40 -4.69 12.74
C ASN A 134 8.55 -6.13 12.25
N ILE A 135 7.44 -6.84 12.03
CA ILE A 135 7.43 -8.20 11.48
C ILE A 135 7.96 -8.18 10.05
N LEU A 136 7.41 -7.31 9.21
CA LEU A 136 7.80 -7.17 7.79
C LEU A 136 9.27 -6.77 7.65
N LYS A 137 9.72 -5.78 8.43
CA LYS A 137 11.11 -5.30 8.39
C LYS A 137 12.11 -6.45 8.52
N ARG A 138 11.91 -7.33 9.53
CA ARG A 138 12.81 -8.47 9.77
C ARG A 138 12.87 -9.42 8.58
N THR A 139 11.73 -9.72 7.96
CA THR A 139 11.66 -10.62 6.81
C THR A 139 12.22 -9.95 5.56
N CYS A 140 11.90 -8.70 5.33
CA CYS A 140 12.42 -7.91 4.22
C CYS A 140 13.95 -7.79 4.24
N GLU A 141 14.54 -7.54 5.40
CA GLU A 141 15.99 -7.45 5.57
C GLU A 141 16.70 -8.76 5.20
N LYS A 142 16.14 -9.91 5.58
CA LYS A 142 16.71 -11.24 5.26
C LYS A 142 16.82 -11.49 3.76
N VAL A 143 15.86 -11.03 2.99
CA VAL A 143 15.76 -11.31 1.54
C VAL A 143 16.12 -10.11 0.66
N GLY A 144 16.48 -8.98 1.27
CA GLY A 144 16.81 -7.74 0.55
C GLY A 144 15.61 -7.14 -0.20
N MET A 145 14.41 -7.26 0.37
CA MET A 145 13.20 -6.63 -0.13
C MET A 145 13.10 -5.19 0.42
N PRO A 146 12.97 -4.16 -0.42
CA PRO A 146 12.62 -2.82 0.05
C PRO A 146 11.26 -2.82 0.74
N LEU A 147 11.14 -2.09 1.83
CA LEU A 147 9.91 -1.90 2.57
C LEU A 147 9.52 -0.42 2.52
N MET A 148 8.39 -0.13 1.91
CA MET A 148 7.74 1.20 1.93
C MET A 148 6.75 1.23 3.09
N VAL A 149 6.78 2.34 3.84
CA VAL A 149 5.79 2.61 4.89
C VAL A 149 4.95 3.79 4.44
N GLU A 150 3.64 3.61 4.39
CA GLU A 150 2.68 4.67 4.07
C GLU A 150 2.08 5.26 5.36
N PRO A 151 2.56 6.43 5.81
CA PRO A 151 1.97 7.10 6.95
C PRO A 151 0.64 7.75 6.55
N LEU A 152 -0.42 7.37 7.23
CA LEU A 152 -1.76 7.89 7.01
C LEU A 152 -2.32 8.47 8.30
N VAL A 153 -2.30 9.79 8.41
CA VAL A 153 -2.93 10.52 9.52
C VAL A 153 -4.36 10.84 9.16
N MET A 154 -5.27 10.53 10.06
CA MET A 154 -6.69 10.77 9.89
C MET A 154 -7.25 11.72 10.95
N GLN A 155 -8.36 12.35 10.64
CA GLN A 155 -9.15 13.19 11.53
C GLN A 155 -10.62 12.78 11.45
N ASP A 156 -11.41 13.19 12.45
CA ASP A 156 -12.85 12.94 12.45
C ASP A 156 -13.54 13.63 11.28
N ASN A 157 -14.43 12.90 10.61
CA ASN A 157 -15.21 13.41 9.50
C ASN A 157 -16.58 13.93 9.96
N ALA A 158 -16.56 15.01 10.74
CA ALA A 158 -17.79 15.63 11.27
C ALA A 158 -18.75 16.11 10.17
N LYS A 159 -18.23 16.50 8.99
CA LYS A 159 -19.06 16.99 7.87
C LYS A 159 -19.89 15.87 7.24
N ALA A 160 -19.42 14.64 7.28
CA ALA A 160 -20.17 13.48 6.78
C ALA A 160 -21.02 12.81 7.87
N GLY A 161 -21.13 13.40 9.06
CA GLY A 161 -21.90 12.82 10.16
C GLY A 161 -21.19 11.71 10.92
N GLY A 162 -19.89 11.49 10.66
CA GLY A 162 -19.07 10.48 11.34
C GLY A 162 -18.01 9.85 10.43
N GLY A 163 -17.28 8.89 10.98
CA GLY A 163 -16.17 8.25 10.29
C GLY A 163 -14.89 9.08 10.32
N TYR A 164 -13.93 8.70 9.48
CA TYR A 164 -12.63 9.35 9.39
C TYR A 164 -12.38 9.88 7.98
N MET A 165 -11.55 10.89 7.89
CA MET A 165 -11.02 11.42 6.63
C MET A 165 -9.52 11.69 6.77
N VAL A 166 -8.81 11.68 5.65
CA VAL A 166 -7.36 11.94 5.64
C VAL A 166 -7.08 13.38 6.11
N ASP A 167 -6.14 13.51 7.04
CA ASP A 167 -5.58 14.81 7.46
C ASP A 167 -4.29 15.05 6.63
N GLY A 168 -4.37 15.99 5.69
CA GLY A 168 -3.24 16.36 4.83
C GLY A 168 -2.14 17.16 5.53
N ASN A 169 -2.12 17.23 6.87
CA ASN A 169 -1.11 17.98 7.60
C ASN A 169 0.26 17.28 7.54
N ILE A 170 1.14 17.81 6.70
CA ILE A 170 2.48 17.26 6.47
C ILE A 170 3.33 17.17 7.74
N THR A 171 3.17 18.09 8.69
CA THR A 171 3.92 18.06 9.96
C THR A 171 3.55 16.84 10.80
N LYS A 172 2.25 16.50 10.86
CA LYS A 172 1.79 15.29 11.54
C LYS A 172 2.30 14.03 10.84
N ILE A 173 2.22 13.98 9.51
CA ILE A 173 2.71 12.86 8.71
C ILE A 173 4.20 12.65 8.96
N LEU A 174 5.01 13.70 8.88
CA LEU A 174 6.46 13.63 9.12
C LEU A 174 6.80 13.22 10.56
N SER A 175 5.97 13.57 11.54
CA SER A 175 6.21 13.18 12.93
C SER A 175 6.06 11.68 13.18
N LEU A 176 5.29 10.97 12.34
CA LEU A 176 5.10 9.52 12.44
C LEU A 176 6.32 8.72 11.99
N VAL A 177 7.13 9.26 11.08
CA VAL A 177 8.24 8.55 10.45
C VAL A 177 9.61 8.94 10.99
N ARG A 178 9.65 9.78 12.03
CA ARG A 178 10.85 10.16 12.78
C ARG A 178 11.07 9.30 14.01
#